data_68e2f4c5b4e41c7b4b5184a4de592024
#
_entry.id   68e2f4c5b4e41c7b4b5184a4de592024
#
_cell.length_a   1.000
_cell.length_b   1.000
_cell.length_c   1.000
_cell.angle_alpha   90.00
_cell.angle_beta   90.00
_cell.angle_gamma   90.00
#
_symmetry.space_group_name_H-M   'P 1'
#
loop_
_entity.id
_entity.type
_entity.pdbx_description
1 polymer ?
#
loop_
_entity_poly.entity_id
_entity_poly.type
_entity_poly.pdbx_seq_one_letter_code
_entity_poly.pdbx_strand_id
1 'polypeptide(L)'
;MIKNNHKAPNFKLLSSNEKFFEFNKNKNVYLLLYFYPRDNTTGCANQAKDFTKLYKEFKKLNCQIIGVSKDSIESHKKFINKFKIPFQLLSDEKMIALKKYGAWGEKSMYGKKFMGVKRTTVLINPKGKIKKIWNNVKVKNHAKEVLNFLKEVI
;
A
#
# COMPACT_ATOMS: atom_id res chain seq x y z
N MET A 1 4.29 -1.62 -17.24
CA MET A 1 5.00 -1.09 -16.07
C MET A 1 4.39 0.26 -15.66
N ILE A 2 4.17 0.46 -14.37
CA ILE A 2 3.60 1.73 -13.88
C ILE A 2 4.60 2.87 -14.02
N LYS A 3 4.08 4.08 -14.29
CA LYS A 3 4.88 5.30 -14.44
C LYS A 3 4.15 6.51 -13.86
N ASN A 4 4.91 7.51 -13.44
CA ASN A 4 4.34 8.79 -13.02
C ASN A 4 3.48 9.40 -14.13
N ASN A 5 2.38 10.01 -13.74
CA ASN A 5 1.42 10.68 -14.64
C ASN A 5 0.61 9.74 -15.54
N HIS A 6 0.82 8.43 -15.46
CA HIS A 6 0.02 7.44 -16.17
C HIS A 6 -1.15 6.98 -15.33
N LYS A 7 -2.16 6.43 -15.98
CA LYS A 7 -3.30 5.83 -15.27
C LYS A 7 -2.82 4.68 -14.39
N ALA A 8 -3.29 4.64 -13.15
CA ALA A 8 -3.04 3.53 -12.26
C ALA A 8 -3.85 2.31 -12.72
N PRO A 9 -3.25 1.11 -12.75
CA PRO A 9 -3.97 -0.10 -13.15
C PRO A 9 -5.15 -0.40 -12.23
N ASN A 10 -6.29 -0.77 -12.81
CA ASN A 10 -7.45 -1.20 -12.03
C ASN A 10 -7.20 -2.57 -11.42
N PHE A 11 -7.82 -2.80 -10.26
CA PHE A 11 -7.82 -4.09 -9.61
C PHE A 11 -9.03 -4.22 -8.70
N LYS A 12 -9.39 -5.47 -8.38
CA LYS A 12 -10.48 -5.79 -7.47
C LYS A 12 -9.99 -6.87 -6.52
N LEU A 13 -9.94 -6.57 -5.23
CA LEU A 13 -9.42 -7.46 -4.21
C LEU A 13 -10.33 -7.48 -2.98
N LEU A 14 -10.36 -8.62 -2.30
CA LEU A 14 -11.09 -8.75 -1.05
C LEU A 14 -10.38 -7.95 0.04
N SER A 15 -11.15 -7.17 0.79
CA SER A 15 -10.65 -6.31 1.86
C SER A 15 -10.86 -6.93 3.23
N SER A 16 -10.10 -6.45 4.21
CA SER A 16 -10.24 -6.80 5.61
C SER A 16 -11.63 -6.49 6.18
N ASN A 17 -12.41 -5.62 5.52
CA ASN A 17 -13.81 -5.36 5.89
C ASN A 17 -14.79 -6.36 5.29
N GLU A 18 -14.28 -7.44 4.69
CA GLU A 18 -15.04 -8.52 4.05
C GLU A 18 -15.81 -8.13 2.79
N LYS A 19 -15.53 -6.94 2.25
CA LYS A 19 -16.08 -6.46 0.98
C LYS A 19 -14.98 -6.39 -0.06
N PHE A 20 -15.34 -6.47 -1.34
CA PHE A 20 -14.37 -6.25 -2.41
C PHE A 20 -14.08 -4.76 -2.55
N PHE A 21 -12.81 -4.45 -2.69
CA PHE A 21 -12.35 -3.12 -3.06
C PHE A 21 -12.01 -3.12 -4.55
N GLU A 22 -12.69 -2.28 -5.31
CA GLU A 22 -12.40 -2.10 -6.73
C GLU A 22 -11.88 -0.70 -6.94
N PHE A 23 -10.65 -0.58 -7.46
CA PHE A 23 -9.97 0.71 -7.58
C PHE A 23 -10.76 1.71 -8.40
N ASN A 24 -11.29 1.30 -9.57
CA ASN A 24 -12.02 2.21 -10.46
C ASN A 24 -13.28 2.81 -9.83
N LYS A 25 -13.83 2.20 -8.78
CA LYS A 25 -14.99 2.70 -8.06
C LYS A 25 -14.65 3.57 -6.86
N ASN A 26 -13.36 3.76 -6.58
CA ASN A 26 -12.88 4.47 -5.41
C ASN A 26 -11.98 5.66 -5.77
N LYS A 27 -12.31 6.33 -6.89
CA LYS A 27 -11.65 7.56 -7.31
C LYS A 27 -12.33 8.76 -6.62
N ASN A 28 -11.84 9.97 -6.87
CA ASN A 28 -12.26 11.25 -6.29
C ASN A 28 -11.58 11.59 -4.96
N VAL A 29 -10.68 10.74 -4.49
CA VAL A 29 -9.79 11.03 -3.36
C VAL A 29 -8.37 10.63 -3.75
N TYR A 30 -7.38 11.19 -3.08
CA TYR A 30 -6.03 10.66 -3.18
C TYR A 30 -6.01 9.26 -2.58
N LEU A 31 -5.27 8.35 -3.20
CA LEU A 31 -5.08 7.00 -2.69
C LEU A 31 -3.60 6.74 -2.46
N LEU A 32 -3.25 6.46 -1.22
CA LEU A 32 -1.93 5.95 -0.87
C LEU A 32 -2.02 4.44 -0.82
N LEU A 33 -1.45 3.78 -1.82
CA LEU A 33 -1.46 2.33 -1.95
C LEU A 33 -0.07 1.83 -1.63
N TYR A 34 0.09 0.98 -0.61
CA TYR A 34 1.39 0.44 -0.31
C TYR A 34 1.37 -1.09 -0.27
N PHE A 35 2.37 -1.68 -0.88
CA PHE A 35 2.57 -3.13 -0.96
C PHE A 35 3.65 -3.53 0.03
N TYR A 36 3.38 -4.55 0.84
CA TYR A 36 4.31 -4.99 1.86
C TYR A 36 4.38 -6.52 1.90
N PRO A 37 5.51 -7.10 2.34
CA PRO A 37 5.73 -8.54 2.24
C PRO A 37 4.82 -9.41 3.07
N ARG A 38 4.58 -9.08 4.36
CA ARG A 38 3.86 -10.01 5.22
C ARG A 38 3.37 -9.34 6.51
N ASP A 39 2.13 -9.65 6.90
CA ASP A 39 1.55 -9.19 8.16
C ASP A 39 2.41 -9.60 9.36
N ASN A 40 2.42 -8.73 10.37
CA ASN A 40 3.01 -8.99 11.68
C ASN A 40 4.52 -9.28 11.69
N THR A 41 5.23 -8.97 10.60
CA THR A 41 6.69 -8.92 10.62
C THR A 41 7.12 -7.55 11.16
N THR A 42 8.34 -7.45 11.71
CA THR A 42 8.81 -6.21 12.36
C THR A 42 8.71 -4.99 11.45
N GLY A 43 9.24 -5.09 10.22
CA GLY A 43 9.22 -3.97 9.29
C GLY A 43 7.81 -3.59 8.85
N CYS A 44 6.96 -4.58 8.57
CA CYS A 44 5.59 -4.33 8.14
C CYS A 44 4.74 -3.77 9.28
N ALA A 45 4.95 -4.24 10.50
CA ALA A 45 4.28 -3.69 11.68
C ALA A 45 4.68 -2.23 11.92
N ASN A 46 5.96 -1.91 11.80
CA ASN A 46 6.44 -0.54 11.95
C ASN A 46 5.87 0.37 10.88
N GLN A 47 5.80 -0.08 9.63
CA GLN A 47 5.21 0.68 8.54
C GLN A 47 3.73 0.98 8.81
N ALA A 48 2.96 -0.04 9.21
CA ALA A 48 1.55 0.14 9.53
C ALA A 48 1.34 1.10 10.71
N LYS A 49 2.19 0.99 11.74
CA LYS A 49 2.14 1.90 12.90
C LYS A 49 2.44 3.33 12.49
N ASP A 50 3.42 3.54 11.63
CA ASP A 50 3.80 4.88 11.16
C ASP A 50 2.65 5.53 10.39
N PHE A 51 2.02 4.81 9.47
CA PHE A 51 0.85 5.30 8.76
C PHE A 51 -0.34 5.52 9.71
N THR A 52 -0.51 4.67 10.71
CA THR A 52 -1.57 4.82 11.70
C THR A 52 -1.41 6.12 12.50
N LYS A 53 -0.18 6.46 12.90
CA LYS A 53 0.10 7.72 13.60
C LYS A 53 -0.27 8.94 12.77
N LEU A 54 -0.10 8.86 11.46
CA LEU A 54 -0.36 9.97 10.54
C LEU A 54 -1.73 9.88 9.87
N TYR A 55 -2.52 8.89 10.21
CA TYR A 55 -3.79 8.60 9.55
C TYR A 55 -4.72 9.81 9.49
N LYS A 56 -4.88 10.53 10.60
CA LYS A 56 -5.76 11.70 10.67
C LYS A 56 -5.28 12.81 9.75
N GLU A 57 -3.97 12.99 9.62
CA GLU A 57 -3.40 14.01 8.74
C GLU A 57 -3.64 13.67 7.27
N PHE A 58 -3.46 12.38 6.88
CA PHE A 58 -3.81 11.95 5.54
C PHE A 58 -5.30 12.13 5.26
N LYS A 59 -6.14 11.78 6.22
CA LYS A 59 -7.59 11.92 6.07
C LYS A 59 -8.02 13.37 5.88
N LYS A 60 -7.42 14.30 6.59
CA LYS A 60 -7.67 15.74 6.43
C LYS A 60 -7.34 16.23 5.03
N LEU A 61 -6.37 15.60 4.37
CA LEU A 61 -5.95 15.93 3.02
C LEU A 61 -6.73 15.13 1.96
N ASN A 62 -7.82 14.49 2.37
CA ASN A 62 -8.65 13.67 1.51
C ASN A 62 -7.87 12.55 0.83
N CYS A 63 -7.00 11.91 1.61
CA CYS A 63 -6.19 10.78 1.16
C CYS A 63 -6.54 9.52 1.93
N GLN A 64 -6.92 8.49 1.20
CA GLN A 64 -7.21 7.16 1.74
C GLN A 64 -5.91 6.34 1.74
N ILE A 65 -5.67 5.58 2.82
CA ILE A 65 -4.53 4.68 2.91
C ILE A 65 -5.03 3.25 2.74
N ILE A 66 -4.37 2.46 1.90
CA ILE A 66 -4.68 1.05 1.70
C ILE A 66 -3.38 0.26 1.60
N GLY A 67 -3.26 -0.79 2.42
CA GLY A 67 -2.15 -1.72 2.35
C GLY A 67 -2.54 -2.98 1.60
N VAL A 68 -1.60 -3.58 0.90
CA VAL A 68 -1.80 -4.80 0.11
C VAL A 68 -0.68 -5.79 0.37
N SER A 69 -1.02 -7.02 0.66
CA SER A 69 -0.07 -8.13 0.74
C SER A 69 -0.72 -9.42 0.25
N LYS A 70 0.05 -10.50 0.25
CA LYS A 70 -0.45 -11.84 -0.12
C LYS A 70 -1.19 -12.53 1.04
N ASP A 71 -1.20 -11.93 2.21
CA ASP A 71 -1.81 -12.55 3.39
C ASP A 71 -3.31 -12.71 3.23
N SER A 72 -3.88 -13.67 3.97
CA SER A 72 -5.31 -13.93 3.99
C SER A 72 -6.07 -12.84 4.75
N ILE A 73 -7.39 -12.83 4.57
CA ILE A 73 -8.26 -11.91 5.32
C ILE A 73 -8.17 -12.16 6.82
N GLU A 74 -8.10 -13.43 7.24
CA GLU A 74 -7.95 -13.78 8.65
C GLU A 74 -6.67 -13.19 9.23
N SER A 75 -5.57 -13.28 8.50
CA SER A 75 -4.30 -12.69 8.90
C SER A 75 -4.43 -11.17 9.02
N HIS A 76 -5.02 -10.52 8.03
CA HIS A 76 -5.23 -9.06 8.03
C HIS A 76 -6.07 -8.62 9.23
N LYS A 77 -7.14 -9.33 9.56
CA LYS A 77 -7.98 -9.00 10.71
C LYS A 77 -7.20 -9.06 12.02
N LYS A 78 -6.38 -10.09 12.20
CA LYS A 78 -5.53 -10.23 13.39
C LYS A 78 -4.52 -9.09 13.47
N PHE A 79 -3.91 -8.74 12.35
CA PHE A 79 -2.92 -7.68 12.27
C PHE A 79 -3.55 -6.32 12.61
N ILE A 80 -4.71 -6.02 12.03
CA ILE A 80 -5.48 -4.81 12.31
C ILE A 80 -5.84 -4.71 13.79
N ASN A 81 -6.33 -5.80 14.38
CA ASN A 81 -6.71 -5.82 15.80
C ASN A 81 -5.51 -5.62 16.72
N LYS A 82 -4.40 -6.26 16.40
CA LYS A 82 -3.18 -6.18 17.23
C LYS A 82 -2.63 -4.76 17.30
N PHE A 83 -2.59 -4.05 16.18
CA PHE A 83 -1.96 -2.74 16.08
C PHE A 83 -2.95 -1.58 15.93
N LYS A 84 -4.25 -1.86 16.02
CA LYS A 84 -5.30 -0.85 15.91
C LYS A 84 -5.18 -0.05 14.61
N ILE A 85 -5.00 -0.75 13.49
CA ILE A 85 -4.83 -0.14 12.18
C ILE A 85 -6.19 0.41 11.70
N PRO A 86 -6.30 1.71 11.37
CA PRO A 86 -7.60 2.32 11.05
C PRO A 86 -7.97 2.26 9.57
N PHE A 87 -7.15 1.67 8.71
CA PHE A 87 -7.40 1.58 7.27
C PHE A 87 -7.48 0.14 6.80
N GLN A 88 -7.98 -0.05 5.59
CA GLN A 88 -8.18 -1.36 5.00
C GLN A 88 -6.86 -2.01 4.58
N LEU A 89 -6.80 -3.33 4.74
CA LEU A 89 -5.75 -4.16 4.15
C LEU A 89 -6.40 -5.11 3.16
N LEU A 90 -5.86 -5.17 1.95
CA LEU A 90 -6.37 -6.02 0.87
C LEU A 90 -5.57 -7.30 0.77
N SER A 91 -6.27 -8.39 0.48
CA SER A 91 -5.67 -9.72 0.31
C SER A 91 -5.45 -9.99 -1.18
N ASP A 92 -4.19 -10.11 -1.59
CA ASP A 92 -3.81 -10.37 -2.99
C ASP A 92 -3.10 -11.71 -3.11
N GLU A 93 -3.75 -12.78 -2.69
CA GLU A 93 -3.17 -14.12 -2.68
C GLU A 93 -2.73 -14.59 -4.07
N LYS A 94 -3.40 -14.14 -5.12
CA LYS A 94 -3.09 -14.47 -6.51
C LYS A 94 -2.11 -13.49 -7.17
N MET A 95 -1.62 -12.52 -6.42
CA MET A 95 -0.65 -11.52 -6.90
C MET A 95 -1.12 -10.67 -8.08
N ILE A 96 -2.42 -10.40 -8.17
CA ILE A 96 -3.02 -9.63 -9.26
C ILE A 96 -2.51 -8.19 -9.25
N ALA A 97 -2.75 -7.46 -8.17
CA ALA A 97 -2.32 -6.08 -8.03
C ALA A 97 -0.79 -6.00 -7.84
N LEU A 98 -0.21 -6.93 -7.10
CA LEU A 98 1.23 -6.99 -6.89
C LEU A 98 1.99 -7.01 -8.22
N LYS A 99 1.54 -7.81 -9.18
CA LYS A 99 2.18 -7.88 -10.50
C LYS A 99 1.88 -6.65 -11.34
N LYS A 100 0.64 -6.16 -11.34
CA LYS A 100 0.25 -4.98 -12.11
C LYS A 100 1.04 -3.73 -11.71
N TYR A 101 1.35 -3.61 -10.43
CA TYR A 101 2.06 -2.45 -9.89
C TYR A 101 3.57 -2.65 -9.78
N GLY A 102 4.08 -3.78 -10.25
CA GLY A 102 5.51 -4.06 -10.23
C GLY A 102 6.09 -4.33 -8.85
N ALA A 103 5.24 -4.70 -7.88
CA ALA A 103 5.65 -4.97 -6.51
C ALA A 103 6.04 -6.44 -6.28
N TRP A 104 5.85 -7.29 -7.27
CA TRP A 104 6.30 -8.69 -7.24
C TRP A 104 7.50 -8.85 -8.15
N GLY A 105 8.59 -9.39 -7.64
CA GLY A 105 9.78 -9.56 -8.43
C GLY A 105 10.93 -10.21 -7.69
N GLU A 106 12.09 -10.21 -8.32
CA GLU A 106 13.31 -10.79 -7.75
C GLU A 106 13.85 -9.93 -6.62
N LYS A 107 14.15 -10.58 -5.49
CA LYS A 107 14.79 -9.96 -4.33
C LYS A 107 16.08 -10.71 -4.04
N SER A 108 17.01 -10.00 -3.40
CA SER A 108 18.28 -10.59 -2.97
C SER A 108 18.46 -10.41 -1.47
N MET A 109 18.85 -11.48 -0.77
CA MET A 109 19.14 -11.45 0.65
C MET A 109 20.28 -12.41 0.94
N TYR A 110 21.36 -11.90 1.57
CA TYR A 110 22.54 -12.70 1.90
C TYR A 110 23.11 -13.45 0.67
N GLY A 111 23.12 -12.77 -0.49
CA GLY A 111 23.62 -13.35 -1.73
C GLY A 111 22.69 -14.33 -2.44
N LYS A 112 21.54 -14.63 -1.86
CA LYS A 112 20.53 -15.50 -2.46
C LYS A 112 19.44 -14.68 -3.15
N LYS A 113 19.05 -15.11 -4.35
CA LYS A 113 17.96 -14.48 -5.11
C LYS A 113 16.69 -15.31 -4.95
N PHE A 114 15.56 -14.63 -4.78
CA PHE A 114 14.25 -15.29 -4.70
C PHE A 114 13.16 -14.33 -5.16
N MET A 115 12.01 -14.88 -5.53
CA MET A 115 10.85 -14.08 -5.91
C MET A 115 10.08 -13.68 -4.65
N GLY A 116 9.67 -12.42 -4.57
CA GLY A 116 8.94 -11.95 -3.41
C GLY A 116 8.33 -10.57 -3.63
N VAL A 117 7.65 -10.09 -2.60
CA VAL A 117 7.05 -8.76 -2.61
C VAL A 117 8.14 -7.73 -2.33
N LYS A 118 8.27 -6.78 -3.26
CA LYS A 118 9.11 -5.60 -3.07
C LYS A 118 8.27 -4.54 -2.39
N ARG A 119 8.76 -3.99 -1.30
CA ARG A 119 8.05 -2.94 -0.58
C ARG A 119 7.93 -1.71 -1.48
N THR A 120 6.71 -1.41 -1.89
CA THR A 120 6.42 -0.38 -2.89
C THR A 120 5.27 0.49 -2.41
N THR A 121 5.39 1.81 -2.58
CA THR A 121 4.32 2.76 -2.26
C THR A 121 3.98 3.56 -3.51
N VAL A 122 2.69 3.75 -3.77
CA VAL A 122 2.21 4.49 -4.93
C VAL A 122 1.18 5.51 -4.46
N LEU A 123 1.38 6.78 -4.82
CA LEU A 123 0.40 7.83 -4.56
C LEU A 123 -0.37 8.12 -5.84
N ILE A 124 -1.70 7.98 -5.76
CA ILE A 124 -2.60 8.12 -6.91
C ILE A 124 -3.53 9.30 -6.64
N ASN A 125 -3.69 10.19 -7.65
CA ASN A 125 -4.55 11.36 -7.48
C ASN A 125 -6.04 11.04 -7.67
N PRO A 126 -6.95 11.99 -7.35
CA PRO A 126 -8.39 11.75 -7.49
C PRO A 126 -8.87 11.37 -8.90
N LYS A 127 -8.10 11.65 -9.92
CA LYS A 127 -8.41 11.28 -11.31
C LYS A 127 -7.89 9.90 -11.69
N GLY A 128 -7.24 9.19 -10.74
CA GLY A 128 -6.70 7.86 -10.99
C GLY A 128 -5.34 7.83 -11.64
N LYS A 129 -4.61 8.94 -11.63
CA LYS A 129 -3.25 9.00 -12.17
C LYS A 129 -2.21 8.88 -11.08
N ILE A 130 -1.12 8.18 -11.39
CA ILE A 130 0.00 8.00 -10.45
C ILE A 130 0.78 9.31 -10.34
N LYS A 131 0.95 9.79 -9.12
CA LYS A 131 1.72 11.01 -8.84
C LYS A 131 3.16 10.71 -8.43
N LYS A 132 3.37 9.61 -7.70
CA LYS A 132 4.70 9.24 -7.23
C LYS A 132 4.74 7.74 -6.95
N ILE A 133 5.90 7.14 -7.24
CA ILE A 133 6.18 5.73 -6.95
C ILE A 133 7.46 5.69 -6.11
N TRP A 134 7.39 5.00 -4.96
CA TRP A 134 8.56 4.71 -4.12
C TRP A 134 8.84 3.22 -4.22
N ASN A 135 9.97 2.87 -4.83
CA ASN A 135 10.41 1.47 -4.96
C ASN A 135 11.37 1.12 -3.85
N ASN A 136 11.41 -0.16 -3.47
CA ASN A 136 12.34 -0.68 -2.47
C ASN A 136 12.34 0.18 -1.20
N VAL A 137 11.14 0.42 -0.67
CA VAL A 137 10.92 1.32 0.45
C VAL A 137 11.65 0.85 1.71
N LYS A 138 12.33 1.80 2.36
CA LYS A 138 12.84 1.63 3.73
C LYS A 138 11.84 2.28 4.66
N VAL A 139 11.41 1.56 5.68
CA VAL A 139 10.28 1.97 6.53
C VAL A 139 10.57 3.24 7.33
N LYS A 140 11.80 3.41 7.81
CA LYS A 140 12.17 4.57 8.64
C LYS A 140 11.87 5.89 7.93
N ASN A 141 11.04 6.73 8.55
CA ASN A 141 10.65 8.05 8.05
C ASN A 141 9.85 8.05 6.73
N HIS A 142 9.52 6.87 6.20
CA HIS A 142 8.82 6.78 4.91
C HIS A 142 7.41 7.38 4.96
N ALA A 143 6.62 7.06 5.97
CA ALA A 143 5.24 7.57 6.08
C ALA A 143 5.23 9.10 6.11
N LYS A 144 6.17 9.71 6.82
CA LYS A 144 6.30 11.16 6.88
C LYS A 144 6.74 11.76 5.56
N GLU A 145 7.66 11.09 4.86
CA GLU A 145 8.10 11.48 3.51
C GLU A 145 6.91 11.53 2.56
N VAL A 146 6.08 10.50 2.58
CA VAL A 146 4.88 10.43 1.73
C VAL A 146 3.90 11.55 2.08
N LEU A 147 3.67 11.79 3.36
CA LEU A 147 2.77 12.87 3.80
C LEU A 147 3.28 14.23 3.33
N ASN A 148 4.57 14.49 3.46
CA ASN A 148 5.18 15.75 3.01
C ASN A 148 5.04 15.92 1.49
N PHE A 149 5.26 14.85 0.73
CA PHE A 149 5.07 14.89 -0.72
C PHE A 149 3.61 15.19 -1.08
N LEU A 150 2.67 14.55 -0.39
CA LEU A 150 1.23 14.79 -0.62
C LEU A 150 0.89 16.26 -0.39
N LYS A 151 1.40 16.87 0.67
CA LYS A 151 1.18 18.30 0.94
C LYS A 151 1.70 19.20 -0.16
N GLU A 152 2.78 18.81 -0.83
CA GLU A 152 3.37 19.57 -1.92
C GLU A 152 2.54 19.53 -3.21
N VAL A 153 1.87 18.40 -3.48
CA VAL A 153 1.16 18.20 -4.75
C VAL A 153 -0.33 18.53 -4.71
N ILE A 154 -0.85 18.81 -3.54
CA ILE A 154 -2.25 19.22 -3.36
C ILE A 154 -2.46 20.67 -3.79
#